data_1e7e04aa2356e414af882194d15a3f55
#
_entry.id   1e7e04aa2356e414af882194d15a3f55
#
_cell.length_a   1.000
_cell.length_b   1.000
_cell.length_c   1.000
_cell.angle_alpha   90.00
_cell.angle_beta   90.00
_cell.angle_gamma   90.00
#
_symmetry.space_group_name_H-M   'P 1'
#
loop_
_entity.id
_entity.type
_entity.pdbx_description
1 polymer ?
#
loop_
_entity_poly.entity_id
_entity_poly.type
_entity_poly.pdbx_seq_one_letter_code
_entity_poly.pdbx_strand_id
1 'polypeptide(L)'
;MELELYNTRVKYEDDLLWRWVDKKGGHTLKNPYWKIIKATPNKKGYGRIGLDGKMYYYHRVVYKVCNPEWDITDISKENEIDHICGVKPLDNRIKNLRILNSQQNKWNCLHFAKGYTFHKQNNKYVAKIVINRKYIHLGCYDTQEEAREAYLKAKPLYHII
;
A
#
# COMPACT_ATOMS: atom_id res chain seq x y z
N MET A 1 -4.77 -3.82 20.37
CA MET A 1 -3.58 -4.67 20.20
C MET A 1 -2.34 -3.87 20.58
N GLU A 2 -1.41 -4.50 21.29
CA GLU A 2 -0.17 -3.87 21.80
C GLU A 2 1.03 -4.74 21.44
N LEU A 3 2.16 -4.11 21.10
CA LEU A 3 3.41 -4.78 20.74
C LEU A 3 4.59 -3.93 21.18
N GLU A 4 5.68 -4.55 21.61
CA GLU A 4 6.97 -3.88 21.73
C GLU A 4 7.69 -3.96 20.38
N LEU A 5 7.91 -2.80 19.76
CA LEU A 5 8.63 -2.67 18.51
C LEU A 5 9.99 -2.01 18.81
N TYR A 6 11.06 -2.81 18.77
CA TYR A 6 12.38 -2.46 19.30
C TYR A 6 12.28 -2.06 20.78
N ASN A 7 12.64 -0.84 21.17
CA ASN A 7 12.55 -0.36 22.55
C ASN A 7 11.33 0.56 22.77
N THR A 8 10.36 0.53 21.86
CA THR A 8 9.15 1.36 21.94
C THR A 8 7.91 0.49 22.03
N ARG A 9 7.16 0.59 23.12
CA ARG A 9 5.83 -0.02 23.20
C ARG A 9 4.85 0.79 22.38
N VAL A 10 4.17 0.11 21.47
CA VAL A 10 3.15 0.68 20.57
C VAL A 10 1.85 -0.10 20.66
N LYS A 11 0.72 0.58 20.51
CA LYS A 11 -0.59 -0.07 20.38
C LYS A 11 -1.37 0.53 19.22
N TYR A 12 -2.28 -0.29 18.68
CA TYR A 12 -3.28 0.14 17.72
C TYR A 12 -4.66 0.01 18.35
N GLU A 13 -5.36 1.13 18.47
CA GLU A 13 -6.65 1.25 19.12
C GLU A 13 -7.42 2.43 18.51
N ASP A 14 -8.72 2.28 18.26
CA ASP A 14 -9.59 3.28 17.66
C ASP A 14 -9.06 3.84 16.33
N ASP A 15 -8.55 2.93 15.47
CA ASP A 15 -7.94 3.27 14.18
C ASP A 15 -6.70 4.16 14.25
N LEU A 16 -6.07 4.29 15.42
CA LEU A 16 -4.90 5.11 15.69
C LEU A 16 -3.73 4.28 16.25
N LEU A 17 -2.51 4.72 15.93
CA LEU A 17 -1.30 4.23 16.59
C LEU A 17 -0.97 5.13 17.80
N TRP A 18 -0.60 4.47 18.89
CA TRP A 18 -0.18 5.08 20.12
C TRP A 18 1.21 4.55 20.51
N ARG A 19 2.02 5.38 21.15
CA ARG A 19 3.27 4.97 21.79
C ARG A 19 3.22 5.21 23.29
N TRP A 20 3.84 4.33 24.03
CA TRP A 20 4.08 4.52 25.45
C TRP A 20 5.20 5.54 25.67
N VAL A 21 5.00 6.46 26.58
CA VAL A 21 5.97 7.49 26.97
C VAL A 21 6.22 7.35 28.45
N ASP A 22 7.36 6.78 28.81
CA ASP A 22 7.82 6.57 30.18
C ASP A 22 9.05 7.44 30.53
N LYS A 23 9.69 8.04 29.51
CA LYS A 23 10.88 8.90 29.64
C LYS A 23 10.72 10.20 28.87
N LYS A 24 11.28 11.27 29.40
CA LYS A 24 11.38 12.57 28.73
C LYS A 24 12.72 13.23 29.08
N GLY A 25 13.50 13.62 28.06
CA GLY A 25 14.82 14.22 28.26
C GLY A 25 15.79 13.32 29.04
N GLY A 26 15.71 11.99 28.90
CA GLY A 26 16.54 11.01 29.60
C GLY A 26 16.05 10.64 31.02
N HIS A 27 15.04 11.33 31.55
CA HIS A 27 14.48 11.05 32.86
C HIS A 27 13.21 10.22 32.80
N THR A 28 13.07 9.25 33.72
CA THR A 28 11.85 8.44 33.86
C THR A 28 10.70 9.31 34.38
N LEU A 29 9.55 9.20 33.76
CA LEU A 29 8.36 9.94 34.16
C LEU A 29 7.72 9.30 35.39
N LYS A 30 7.26 10.14 36.34
CA LYS A 30 6.49 9.70 37.50
C LYS A 30 5.14 9.11 37.12
N ASN A 31 4.51 9.66 36.05
CA ASN A 31 3.25 9.21 35.50
C ASN A 31 3.40 8.96 33.97
N PRO A 32 3.80 7.76 33.55
CA PRO A 32 3.88 7.40 32.14
C PRO A 32 2.49 7.40 31.47
N TYR A 33 2.44 7.62 30.15
CA TYR A 33 1.17 7.75 29.42
C TYR A 33 1.27 7.29 27.96
N TRP A 34 0.11 6.97 27.39
CA TRP A 34 -0.02 6.72 25.96
C TRP A 34 -0.18 8.02 25.17
N LYS A 35 0.60 8.16 24.09
CA LYS A 35 0.56 9.33 23.22
C LYS A 35 0.29 8.89 21.78
N ILE A 36 -0.67 9.56 21.11
CA ILE A 36 -0.95 9.35 19.69
C ILE A 36 0.30 9.64 18.85
N ILE A 37 0.62 8.74 17.94
CA ILE A 37 1.68 8.92 16.95
C ILE A 37 1.11 9.67 15.75
N LYS A 38 1.57 10.89 15.53
CA LYS A 38 1.24 11.67 14.33
C LYS A 38 2.22 11.33 13.20
N ALA A 39 1.69 10.95 12.05
CA ALA A 39 2.50 10.69 10.88
C ALA A 39 2.79 11.98 10.11
N THR A 40 4.02 12.12 9.61
CA THR A 40 4.40 13.19 8.69
C THR A 40 4.32 12.66 7.26
N PRO A 41 3.44 13.21 6.38
CA PRO A 41 3.33 12.73 5.01
C PRO A 41 4.59 13.08 4.20
N ASN A 42 5.03 12.13 3.36
CA ASN A 42 6.06 12.38 2.37
C ASN A 42 5.45 12.98 1.08
N LYS A 43 6.28 13.33 0.09
CA LYS A 43 5.84 13.90 -1.20
C LYS A 43 4.83 13.01 -1.96
N LYS A 44 4.79 11.71 -1.68
CA LYS A 44 3.85 10.74 -2.27
C LYS A 44 2.59 10.54 -1.44
N GLY A 45 2.45 11.25 -0.30
CA GLY A 45 1.30 11.16 0.60
C GLY A 45 1.36 10.02 1.63
N TYR A 46 2.47 9.26 1.69
CA TYR A 46 2.65 8.22 2.71
C TYR A 46 3.12 8.83 4.03
N GLY A 47 2.40 8.52 5.11
CA GLY A 47 2.80 8.92 6.45
C GLY A 47 4.08 8.21 6.92
N ARG A 48 4.99 8.95 7.53
CA ARG A 48 6.22 8.43 8.14
C ARG A 48 6.26 8.77 9.62
N ILE A 49 6.80 7.86 10.42
CA ILE A 49 6.95 8.00 11.87
C ILE A 49 8.34 7.56 12.31
N GLY A 50 8.84 8.20 13.34
CA GLY A 50 10.10 7.81 14.00
C GLY A 50 9.81 6.95 15.23
N LEU A 51 10.43 5.77 15.29
CA LEU A 51 10.43 4.88 16.45
C LEU A 51 11.88 4.44 16.69
N ASP A 52 12.36 4.62 17.91
CA ASP A 52 13.70 4.20 18.33
C ASP A 52 14.83 4.62 17.37
N GLY A 53 14.82 5.89 16.95
CA GLY A 53 15.82 6.45 16.04
C GLY A 53 15.69 6.01 14.56
N LYS A 54 14.75 5.13 14.24
CA LYS A 54 14.49 4.67 12.87
C LYS A 54 13.19 5.23 12.33
N MET A 55 13.13 5.40 10.99
CA MET A 55 11.94 5.90 10.28
C MET A 55 11.19 4.75 9.63
N TYR A 56 9.89 4.69 9.89
CA TYR A 56 8.97 3.68 9.33
C TYR A 56 7.82 4.33 8.59
N TYR A 57 7.24 3.63 7.65
CA TYR A 57 5.94 4.00 7.11
C TYR A 57 4.84 3.66 8.13
N TYR A 58 3.93 4.59 8.35
CA TYR A 58 2.84 4.47 9.33
C TYR A 58 2.01 3.19 9.12
N HIS A 59 1.57 2.93 7.87
CA HIS A 59 0.80 1.73 7.53
C HIS A 59 1.54 0.42 7.82
N ARG A 60 2.89 0.38 7.67
CA ARG A 60 3.67 -0.81 8.01
C ARG A 60 3.67 -1.06 9.50
N VAL A 61 3.73 -0.01 10.33
CA VAL A 61 3.65 -0.16 11.79
C VAL A 61 2.24 -0.56 12.22
N VAL A 62 1.18 0.01 11.63
CA VAL A 62 -0.21 -0.44 11.87
C VAL A 62 -0.33 -1.93 11.56
N TYR A 63 0.14 -2.35 10.38
CA TYR A 63 0.06 -3.75 9.96
C TYR A 63 0.81 -4.67 10.92
N LYS A 64 2.05 -4.31 11.33
CA LYS A 64 2.87 -5.07 12.28
C LYS A 64 2.20 -5.22 13.65
N VAL A 65 1.62 -4.17 14.18
CA VAL A 65 0.93 -4.23 15.49
C VAL A 65 -0.30 -5.13 15.44
N CYS A 66 -1.00 -5.15 14.30
CA CYS A 66 -2.18 -6.00 14.10
C CYS A 66 -1.82 -7.44 13.69
N ASN A 67 -0.61 -7.66 13.17
CA ASN A 67 -0.11 -8.96 12.73
C ASN A 67 1.32 -9.18 13.29
N PRO A 68 1.45 -9.55 14.56
CA PRO A 68 2.75 -9.62 15.25
C PRO A 68 3.77 -10.55 14.59
N GLU A 69 3.33 -11.61 13.91
CA GLU A 69 4.20 -12.56 13.21
C GLU A 69 4.75 -12.02 11.88
N TRP A 70 4.14 -10.95 11.35
CA TRP A 70 4.61 -10.36 10.09
C TRP A 70 5.95 -9.64 10.26
N ASP A 71 6.91 -9.91 9.36
CA ASP A 71 8.22 -9.28 9.42
C ASP A 71 8.20 -7.87 8.79
N ILE A 72 8.25 -6.84 9.63
CA ILE A 72 8.32 -5.44 9.21
C ILE A 72 9.63 -5.10 8.49
N THR A 73 10.70 -5.89 8.69
CA THR A 73 12.02 -5.66 8.09
C THR A 73 12.15 -6.25 6.71
N ASP A 74 11.29 -7.21 6.36
CA ASP A 74 11.24 -7.75 5.01
C ASP A 74 10.71 -6.72 4.02
N ILE A 75 11.61 -6.25 3.15
CA ILE A 75 11.34 -5.30 2.06
C ILE A 75 11.32 -5.98 0.69
N SER A 76 11.17 -7.30 0.66
CA SER A 76 11.08 -8.06 -0.59
C SER A 76 9.86 -7.66 -1.42
N LYS A 77 9.90 -8.01 -2.70
CA LYS A 77 8.79 -7.76 -3.62
C LYS A 77 7.56 -8.63 -3.34
N GLU A 78 7.68 -9.60 -2.46
CA GLU A 78 6.59 -10.49 -2.04
C GLU A 78 5.89 -9.98 -0.76
N ASN A 79 6.40 -8.91 -0.15
CA ASN A 79 5.96 -8.39 1.14
C ASN A 79 5.62 -6.88 1.09
N GLU A 80 4.88 -6.46 0.07
CA GLU A 80 4.43 -5.08 -0.07
C GLU A 80 3.06 -4.90 0.61
N ILE A 81 2.91 -3.83 1.41
CA ILE A 81 1.60 -3.46 1.94
C ILE A 81 0.90 -2.55 0.94
N ASP A 82 -0.27 -2.99 0.51
CA ASP A 82 -1.16 -2.28 -0.38
C ASP A 82 -2.33 -1.65 0.40
N HIS A 83 -2.78 -0.47 -0.06
CA HIS A 83 -4.02 0.14 0.38
C HIS A 83 -5.15 -0.30 -0.57
N ILE A 84 -6.10 -1.10 -0.07
CA ILE A 84 -7.22 -1.63 -0.86
C ILE A 84 -7.96 -0.50 -1.57
N CYS A 85 -8.25 0.58 -0.84
CA CYS A 85 -8.74 1.84 -1.41
C CYS A 85 -7.55 2.75 -1.71
N GLY A 86 -7.06 2.74 -2.94
CA GLY A 86 -5.88 3.52 -3.38
C GLY A 86 -6.11 5.04 -3.48
N VAL A 87 -7.22 5.57 -2.97
CA VAL A 87 -7.56 7.01 -3.00
C VAL A 87 -6.79 7.77 -1.92
N LYS A 88 -6.26 8.93 -2.27
CA LYS A 88 -5.57 9.80 -1.31
C LYS A 88 -6.53 10.79 -0.65
N PRO A 89 -6.35 11.13 0.65
CA PRO A 89 -5.28 10.66 1.54
C PRO A 89 -5.42 9.18 1.86
N LEU A 90 -4.28 8.49 2.01
CA LEU A 90 -4.26 7.05 2.21
C LEU A 90 -4.90 6.68 3.55
N ASP A 91 -5.92 5.85 3.51
CA ASP A 91 -6.57 5.29 4.68
C ASP A 91 -5.72 4.15 5.26
N ASN A 92 -5.03 4.43 6.37
CA ASN A 92 -4.12 3.49 7.02
C ASN A 92 -4.81 2.57 8.04
N ARG A 93 -6.13 2.54 8.11
CA ARG A 93 -6.85 1.60 8.98
C ARG A 93 -6.56 0.17 8.55
N ILE A 94 -6.42 -0.73 9.53
CA ILE A 94 -6.02 -2.12 9.27
C ILE A 94 -6.93 -2.82 8.26
N LYS A 95 -8.24 -2.55 8.28
CA LYS A 95 -9.21 -3.11 7.33
C LYS A 95 -8.97 -2.70 5.86
N ASN A 96 -8.19 -1.66 5.64
CA ASN A 96 -7.81 -1.16 4.31
C ASN A 96 -6.39 -1.56 3.90
N LEU A 97 -5.70 -2.38 4.70
CA LEU A 97 -4.34 -2.81 4.44
C LEU A 97 -4.30 -4.31 4.16
N ARG A 98 -3.52 -4.70 3.17
CA ARG A 98 -3.26 -6.12 2.84
C ARG A 98 -1.83 -6.30 2.36
N ILE A 99 -1.33 -7.54 2.40
CA ILE A 99 -0.06 -7.90 1.79
C ILE A 99 -0.30 -8.34 0.36
N LEU A 100 0.50 -7.82 -0.54
CA LEU A 100 0.55 -8.20 -1.95
C LEU A 100 2.00 -8.38 -2.37
N ASN A 101 2.20 -9.18 -3.41
CA ASN A 101 3.45 -9.10 -4.14
C ASN A 101 3.50 -7.85 -5.05
N SER A 102 4.68 -7.49 -5.51
CA SER A 102 4.90 -6.29 -6.32
C SER A 102 4.08 -6.27 -7.63
N GLN A 103 3.80 -7.43 -8.20
CA GLN A 103 2.97 -7.54 -9.41
C GLN A 103 1.50 -7.25 -9.10
N GLN A 104 0.96 -7.85 -8.06
CA GLN A 104 -0.41 -7.62 -7.60
C GLN A 104 -0.62 -6.17 -7.19
N ASN A 105 0.33 -5.58 -6.47
CA ASN A 105 0.29 -4.18 -6.08
C ASN A 105 0.23 -3.24 -7.30
N LYS A 106 0.99 -3.54 -8.36
CA LYS A 106 0.89 -2.80 -9.64
C LYS A 106 -0.47 -2.96 -10.31
N TRP A 107 -1.11 -4.13 -10.19
CA TRP A 107 -2.44 -4.35 -10.74
C TRP A 107 -3.51 -3.52 -10.03
N ASN A 108 -3.36 -3.30 -8.71
CA ASN A 108 -4.26 -2.43 -7.95
C ASN A 108 -4.12 -0.94 -8.30
N CYS A 109 -2.99 -0.52 -8.87
CA CYS A 109 -2.78 0.85 -9.31
C CYS A 109 -3.66 1.18 -10.54
N LEU A 110 -4.80 1.83 -10.31
CA LEU A 110 -5.78 2.18 -11.35
C LEU A 110 -5.28 3.22 -12.38
N HIS A 111 -4.25 3.99 -12.03
CA HIS A 111 -3.87 5.19 -12.79
C HIS A 111 -2.79 4.98 -13.86
N PHE A 112 -2.07 3.86 -13.90
CA PHE A 112 -0.88 3.73 -14.73
C PHE A 112 -1.06 2.93 -16.02
N ALA A 113 -1.99 1.98 -16.08
CA ALA A 113 -2.14 1.14 -17.25
C ALA A 113 -3.27 1.64 -18.16
N LYS A 114 -2.93 2.22 -19.30
CA LYS A 114 -3.93 2.55 -20.34
C LYS A 114 -4.66 1.29 -20.82
N GLY A 115 -3.96 0.14 -20.87
CA GLY A 115 -4.50 -1.13 -21.32
C GLY A 115 -4.53 -1.28 -22.85
N TYR A 116 -4.13 -0.26 -23.59
CA TYR A 116 -4.10 -0.25 -25.05
C TYR A 116 -2.87 0.47 -25.61
N THR A 117 -2.59 0.20 -26.90
CA THR A 117 -1.57 0.86 -27.70
C THR A 117 -2.14 1.20 -29.06
N PHE A 118 -1.87 2.38 -29.61
CA PHE A 118 -2.26 2.73 -30.95
C PHE A 118 -1.31 2.11 -31.99
N HIS A 119 -1.85 1.38 -32.94
CA HIS A 119 -1.11 0.71 -34.01
C HIS A 119 -1.26 1.51 -35.30
N LYS A 120 -0.23 2.30 -35.64
CA LYS A 120 -0.27 3.25 -36.76
C LYS A 120 -0.58 2.62 -38.12
N GLN A 121 -0.03 1.41 -38.40
CA GLN A 121 -0.20 0.75 -39.69
C GLN A 121 -1.66 0.39 -40.00
N ASN A 122 -2.41 -0.01 -38.97
CA ASN A 122 -3.80 -0.44 -39.10
C ASN A 122 -4.79 0.62 -38.67
N ASN A 123 -4.30 1.78 -38.21
CA ASN A 123 -5.11 2.87 -37.64
C ASN A 123 -6.09 2.39 -36.56
N LYS A 124 -5.65 1.44 -35.69
CA LYS A 124 -6.48 0.80 -34.68
C LYS A 124 -5.84 0.91 -33.29
N TYR A 125 -6.66 0.87 -32.26
CA TYR A 125 -6.24 0.72 -30.88
C TYR A 125 -6.24 -0.76 -30.49
N VAL A 126 -5.09 -1.29 -30.08
CA VAL A 126 -4.91 -2.68 -29.69
C VAL A 126 -4.98 -2.76 -28.17
N ALA A 127 -6.05 -3.36 -27.63
CA ALA A 127 -6.17 -3.64 -26.20
C ALA A 127 -5.39 -4.90 -25.83
N LYS A 128 -4.68 -4.84 -24.70
CA LYS A 128 -3.89 -5.96 -24.19
C LYS A 128 -3.77 -5.91 -22.67
N ILE A 129 -3.66 -7.06 -22.04
CA ILE A 129 -3.37 -7.21 -20.62
C ILE A 129 -2.11 -8.05 -20.43
N VAL A 130 -1.35 -7.77 -19.36
CA VAL A 130 -0.08 -8.45 -19.09
C VAL A 130 -0.22 -9.28 -17.82
N ILE A 131 0.11 -10.58 -17.93
CA ILE A 131 0.15 -11.52 -16.82
C ILE A 131 1.46 -12.29 -16.90
N ASN A 132 2.20 -12.34 -15.80
CA ASN A 132 3.46 -13.10 -15.73
C ASN A 132 4.41 -12.80 -16.90
N ARG A 133 4.51 -11.49 -17.27
CA ARG A 133 5.30 -10.97 -18.41
C ARG A 133 4.82 -11.42 -19.79
N LYS A 134 3.67 -12.08 -19.88
CA LYS A 134 3.04 -12.45 -21.17
C LYS A 134 1.90 -11.50 -21.50
N TYR A 135 1.77 -11.14 -22.77
CA TYR A 135 0.68 -10.31 -23.27
C TYR A 135 -0.50 -11.20 -23.70
N ILE A 136 -1.69 -10.84 -23.24
CA ILE A 136 -2.94 -11.40 -23.75
C ILE A 136 -3.58 -10.31 -24.61
N HIS A 137 -3.83 -10.63 -25.87
CA HIS A 137 -4.52 -9.76 -26.81
C HIS A 137 -6.02 -9.76 -26.51
N LEU A 138 -6.62 -8.58 -26.37
CA LEU A 138 -8.04 -8.43 -26.03
C LEU A 138 -8.89 -7.94 -27.20
N GLY A 139 -8.25 -7.53 -28.30
CA GLY A 139 -8.91 -7.06 -29.52
C GLY A 139 -8.29 -5.80 -30.11
N CYS A 140 -8.76 -5.47 -31.32
CA CYS A 140 -8.44 -4.24 -32.04
C CYS A 140 -9.73 -3.40 -32.19
N TYR A 141 -9.63 -2.12 -31.90
CA TYR A 141 -10.77 -1.21 -31.80
C TYR A 141 -10.54 0.06 -32.61
N ASP A 142 -11.61 0.73 -33.01
CA ASP A 142 -11.53 1.98 -33.76
C ASP A 142 -11.25 3.17 -32.86
N THR A 143 -11.67 3.10 -31.58
CA THR A 143 -11.50 4.16 -30.60
C THR A 143 -10.67 3.72 -29.39
N GLN A 144 -10.05 4.69 -28.72
CA GLN A 144 -9.33 4.44 -27.49
C GLN A 144 -10.26 4.05 -26.34
N GLU A 145 -11.48 4.56 -26.34
CA GLU A 145 -12.53 4.32 -25.37
C GLU A 145 -12.95 2.84 -25.40
N GLU A 146 -13.21 2.28 -26.56
CA GLU A 146 -13.55 0.86 -26.75
C GLU A 146 -12.40 -0.05 -26.31
N ALA A 147 -11.17 0.28 -26.70
CA ALA A 147 -9.98 -0.49 -26.29
C ALA A 147 -9.78 -0.43 -24.78
N ARG A 148 -10.03 0.75 -24.17
CA ARG A 148 -9.95 0.94 -22.71
C ARG A 148 -11.04 0.15 -21.99
N GLU A 149 -12.26 0.14 -22.50
CA GLU A 149 -13.37 -0.63 -21.94
C GLU A 149 -13.09 -2.15 -21.98
N ALA A 150 -12.59 -2.66 -23.10
CA ALA A 150 -12.17 -4.05 -23.21
C ALA A 150 -11.11 -4.43 -22.17
N TYR A 151 -10.11 -3.56 -21.94
CA TYR A 151 -9.12 -3.76 -20.88
C TYR A 151 -9.76 -3.76 -19.48
N LEU A 152 -10.67 -2.83 -19.19
CA LEU A 152 -11.33 -2.75 -17.89
C LEU A 152 -12.24 -3.95 -17.62
N LYS A 153 -12.92 -4.50 -18.63
CA LYS A 153 -13.70 -5.73 -18.53
C LYS A 153 -12.82 -6.96 -18.29
N ALA A 154 -11.66 -7.02 -18.91
CA ALA A 154 -10.70 -8.11 -18.74
C ALA A 154 -9.97 -8.06 -17.39
N LYS A 155 -9.72 -6.85 -16.86
CA LYS A 155 -8.92 -6.65 -15.66
C LYS A 155 -9.36 -7.51 -14.46
N PRO A 156 -10.63 -7.57 -14.05
CA PRO A 156 -11.05 -8.40 -12.90
C PRO A 156 -10.92 -9.91 -13.16
N LEU A 157 -10.88 -10.35 -14.41
CA LEU A 157 -10.74 -11.76 -14.77
C LEU A 157 -9.28 -12.23 -14.68
N TYR A 158 -8.34 -11.34 -14.92
CA TYR A 158 -6.92 -11.66 -15.06
C TYR A 158 -6.04 -11.10 -13.93
N HIS A 159 -6.40 -9.96 -13.36
CA HIS A 159 -5.70 -9.33 -12.23
C HIS A 159 -6.44 -9.66 -10.93
N ILE A 160 -6.36 -10.92 -10.51
CA ILE A 160 -6.95 -11.41 -9.27
C ILE A 160 -6.07 -10.97 -8.11
N ILE A 161 -6.63 -10.23 -7.13
CA ILE A 161 -5.95 -9.67 -5.95
C ILE A 161 -6.73 -10.04 -4.69
#